data_ed0ee0eacf4d0935077687fa039a806e
#
_entry.id   ed0ee0eacf4d0935077687fa039a806e
#
_cell.length_a   1.000
_cell.length_b   1.000
_cell.length_c   1.000
_cell.angle_alpha   90.00
_cell.angle_beta   90.00
_cell.angle_gamma   90.00
#
_symmetry.space_group_name_H-M   'P 1'
#
loop_
_entity.id
_entity.type
_entity.pdbx_description
1 polymer ?
#
loop_
_entity_poly.entity_id
_entity_poly.type
_entity_poly.pdbx_seq_one_letter_code
_entity_poly.pdbx_strand_id
1 'polypeptide(L)'
;MSNKPRRNDSPKDALKGLLSRGREINITVTGRKSGRAISIPVWFVFEDEKLYLLPVQGSDTQWYKNVLKKPSMRVAARGADGEVKVVPFTDAARVSSVVEKFRAKYGASDVKKYYSKFDVAVLAQMQ
;
A
#
# COMPACT_ATOMS: atom_id res chain seq x y z
N MET A 1 24.98 26.93 3.49
CA MET A 1 24.54 26.62 2.99
C MET A 1 24.08 25.66 2.84
N SER A 2 23.96 25.25 2.76
CA SER A 2 23.54 24.37 2.38
C SER A 2 22.47 23.91 2.29
N ASN A 3 21.76 24.31 2.25
CA ASN A 3 20.62 23.95 2.06
C ASN A 3 20.31 23.65 0.85
N LYS A 4 21.05 23.39 0.12
CA LYS A 4 20.76 23.01 -1.04
C LYS A 4 19.93 21.88 -1.07
N PRO A 5 19.04 21.65 -1.95
CA PRO A 5 18.22 20.48 -2.04
C PRO A 5 19.07 19.29 -2.18
N ARG A 6 18.74 18.26 -1.51
CA ARG A 6 19.40 17.05 -1.62
C ARG A 6 18.92 16.37 -2.79
N ARG A 7 19.76 15.62 -3.41
CA ARG A 7 19.36 14.90 -4.56
C ARG A 7 18.36 13.86 -4.22
N ASN A 8 18.19 13.52 -2.95
CA ASN A 8 17.17 12.57 -2.61
C ASN A 8 15.89 13.25 -2.20
N ASP A 9 15.68 14.49 -2.62
CA ASP A 9 14.42 15.19 -2.40
C ASP A 9 13.45 14.90 -3.54
N SER A 10 13.55 13.75 -4.18
CA SER A 10 12.62 13.35 -5.20
C SER A 10 11.24 13.12 -4.59
N PRO A 11 10.18 13.16 -5.41
CA PRO A 11 8.85 12.86 -4.90
C PRO A 11 8.76 11.50 -4.21
N LYS A 12 9.50 10.52 -4.69
CA LYS A 12 9.48 9.21 -4.07
C LYS A 12 10.16 9.21 -2.70
N ASP A 13 11.21 9.98 -2.53
CA ASP A 13 11.86 10.09 -1.22
C ASP A 13 10.98 10.84 -0.23
N ALA A 14 10.29 11.87 -0.67
CA ALA A 14 9.34 12.58 0.18
C ALA A 14 8.22 11.65 0.59
N LEU A 15 7.74 10.82 -0.33
CA LEU A 15 6.70 9.87 -0.04
C LEU A 15 7.14 8.85 1.01
N LYS A 16 8.37 8.32 0.91
CA LYS A 16 8.88 7.37 1.90
C LYS A 16 8.90 7.98 3.29
N GLY A 17 9.28 9.23 3.41
CA GLY A 17 9.29 9.91 4.69
C GLY A 17 7.91 10.00 5.30
N LEU A 18 6.90 10.27 4.49
CA LEU A 18 5.52 10.34 4.96
C LEU A 18 4.99 8.94 5.31
N LEU A 19 5.36 7.93 4.53
CA LEU A 19 4.94 6.56 4.78
C LEU A 19 5.47 6.04 6.11
N SER A 20 6.66 6.44 6.49
CA SER A 20 7.22 5.94 7.75
C SER A 20 6.50 6.46 8.98
N ARG A 21 5.64 7.48 8.83
CA ARG A 21 4.91 8.06 9.95
C ARG A 21 3.40 8.03 9.79
N GLY A 22 2.91 7.69 8.62
CA GLY A 22 1.49 7.82 8.33
C GLY A 22 0.66 6.65 8.77
N ARG A 23 -0.65 6.86 8.82
CA ARG A 23 -1.59 5.82 9.16
C ARG A 23 -2.55 5.51 8.04
N GLU A 24 -2.65 6.38 7.04
CA GLU A 24 -3.55 6.17 5.92
C GLU A 24 -2.96 6.85 4.69
N ILE A 25 -3.11 6.22 3.56
CA ILE A 25 -2.66 6.77 2.28
C ILE A 25 -3.77 6.58 1.27
N ASN A 26 -3.62 7.25 0.13
CA ASN A 26 -4.50 7.00 -1.01
C ASN A 26 -3.75 6.19 -2.02
N ILE A 27 -4.40 5.18 -2.57
CA ILE A 27 -3.87 4.45 -3.71
C ILE A 27 -4.77 4.73 -4.90
N THR A 28 -4.19 4.79 -6.09
CA THR A 28 -4.96 4.94 -7.32
C THR A 28 -4.61 3.76 -8.20
N VAL A 29 -5.63 3.02 -8.59
CA VAL A 29 -5.48 1.84 -9.43
C VAL A 29 -6.26 2.03 -10.71
N THR A 30 -5.97 1.22 -11.73
CA THR A 30 -6.70 1.27 -12.99
C THR A 30 -7.86 0.28 -12.93
N GLY A 31 -9.06 0.76 -13.17
CA GLY A 31 -10.23 -0.12 -13.19
C GLY A 31 -10.10 -1.16 -14.28
N ARG A 32 -10.29 -2.42 -13.93
CA ARG A 32 -10.07 -3.53 -14.87
C ARG A 32 -11.10 -3.57 -16.01
N LYS A 33 -12.23 -2.93 -15.80
CA LYS A 33 -13.27 -2.90 -16.82
C LYS A 33 -13.33 -1.56 -17.53
N SER A 34 -13.23 -0.48 -16.78
CA SER A 34 -13.41 0.86 -17.33
C SER A 34 -12.11 1.50 -17.82
N GLY A 35 -10.97 1.06 -17.31
CA GLY A 35 -9.71 1.72 -17.59
C GLY A 35 -9.52 3.03 -16.86
N ARG A 36 -10.46 3.40 -16.00
CA ARG A 36 -10.39 4.67 -15.30
C ARG A 36 -9.53 4.57 -14.06
N ALA A 37 -8.98 5.71 -13.66
CA ALA A 37 -8.23 5.80 -12.41
C ALA A 37 -9.22 5.81 -11.25
N ILE A 38 -9.00 4.95 -10.27
CA ILE A 38 -9.86 4.83 -9.09
C ILE A 38 -9.00 5.01 -7.85
N SER A 39 -9.33 6.02 -7.05
CA SER A 39 -8.57 6.35 -5.84
C SER A 39 -9.31 5.91 -4.60
N ILE A 40 -8.59 5.31 -3.66
CA ILE A 40 -9.16 4.74 -2.45
C ILE A 40 -8.23 5.00 -1.28
N PRO A 41 -8.75 5.43 -0.11
CA PRO A 41 -7.93 5.50 1.09
C PRO A 41 -7.75 4.11 1.67
N VAL A 42 -6.53 3.79 2.10
CA VAL A 42 -6.24 2.47 2.67
C VAL A 42 -5.27 2.59 3.83
N TRP A 43 -5.29 1.59 4.70
CA TRP A 43 -4.28 1.39 5.72
C TRP A 43 -3.09 0.68 5.09
N PHE A 44 -1.93 0.84 5.68
CA PHE A 44 -0.71 0.28 5.14
C PHE A 44 0.34 0.05 6.23
N VAL A 45 1.34 -0.76 5.91
CA VAL A 45 2.54 -0.87 6.72
C VAL A 45 3.73 -0.62 5.80
N PHE A 46 4.63 0.27 6.22
CA PHE A 46 5.83 0.56 5.46
C PHE A 46 7.04 0.21 6.31
N GLU A 47 7.86 -0.71 5.82
CA GLU A 47 8.96 -1.26 6.60
C GLU A 47 10.03 -1.76 5.65
N ASP A 48 11.29 -1.40 5.90
CA ASP A 48 12.41 -1.82 5.06
C ASP A 48 12.21 -1.48 3.59
N GLU A 49 11.74 -0.28 3.32
CA GLU A 49 11.51 0.20 1.96
C GLU A 49 10.43 -0.57 1.21
N LYS A 50 9.64 -1.33 1.94
CA LYS A 50 8.55 -2.10 1.35
C LYS A 50 7.22 -1.62 1.87
N LEU A 51 6.28 -1.44 0.96
CA LEU A 51 4.94 -1.02 1.31
C LEU A 51 4.04 -2.24 1.24
N TYR A 52 3.42 -2.56 2.38
CA TYR A 52 2.52 -3.70 2.45
C TYR A 52 1.08 -3.20 2.50
N LEU A 53 0.24 -3.81 1.70
CA LEU A 53 -1.19 -3.51 1.67
C LEU A 53 -1.97 -4.80 1.90
N LEU A 54 -3.08 -4.65 2.61
CA LEU A 54 -3.91 -5.79 2.95
C LEU A 54 -5.33 -5.49 2.50
N PRO A 55 -5.84 -6.20 1.50
CA PRO A 55 -7.20 -5.93 1.02
C PRO A 55 -8.22 -6.28 2.09
N VAL A 56 -9.20 -5.39 2.32
CA VAL A 56 -10.13 -5.56 3.45
C VAL A 56 -11.04 -6.76 3.30
N GLN A 57 -11.35 -7.16 2.09
CA GLN A 57 -12.15 -8.35 1.82
C GLN A 57 -11.31 -9.41 1.13
N GLY A 58 -10.00 -9.38 1.38
CA GLY A 58 -9.10 -10.34 0.78
C GLY A 58 -9.20 -10.32 -0.74
N SER A 59 -9.21 -11.49 -1.33
CA SER A 59 -9.28 -11.63 -2.78
C SER A 59 -10.57 -11.12 -3.40
N ASP A 60 -11.58 -10.80 -2.59
CA ASP A 60 -12.83 -10.24 -3.12
C ASP A 60 -12.81 -8.72 -3.19
N THR A 61 -11.76 -8.07 -2.71
CA THR A 61 -11.65 -6.63 -2.71
C THR A 61 -11.50 -6.10 -4.13
N GLN A 62 -12.25 -5.05 -4.48
CA GLN A 62 -12.25 -4.53 -5.84
C GLN A 62 -10.89 -4.02 -6.28
N TRP A 63 -10.21 -3.22 -5.44
CA TRP A 63 -8.91 -2.70 -5.87
C TRP A 63 -7.88 -3.83 -6.04
N TYR A 64 -8.01 -4.90 -5.27
CA TYR A 64 -7.13 -6.05 -5.43
C TYR A 64 -7.33 -6.70 -6.80
N LYS A 65 -8.58 -6.89 -7.18
CA LYS A 65 -8.89 -7.46 -8.49
C LYS A 65 -8.36 -6.57 -9.61
N ASN A 66 -8.41 -5.27 -9.42
CA ASN A 66 -7.89 -4.32 -10.41
C ASN A 66 -6.37 -4.44 -10.55
N VAL A 67 -5.63 -4.61 -9.45
CA VAL A 67 -4.17 -4.75 -9.57
C VAL A 67 -3.75 -6.11 -10.11
N LEU A 68 -4.61 -7.13 -10.01
CA LEU A 68 -4.30 -8.39 -10.68
C LEU A 68 -4.25 -8.20 -12.18
N LYS A 69 -5.11 -7.33 -12.71
CA LYS A 69 -5.15 -7.07 -14.15
C LYS A 69 -4.01 -6.14 -14.55
N LYS A 70 -3.78 -5.09 -13.79
CA LYS A 70 -2.69 -4.15 -14.04
C LYS A 70 -1.92 -3.94 -12.74
N PRO A 71 -0.79 -4.64 -12.55
CA PRO A 71 -0.06 -4.65 -11.27
C PRO A 71 0.80 -3.42 -11.04
N SER A 72 0.17 -2.26 -11.04
CA SER A 72 0.84 -1.02 -10.67
C SER A 72 -0.20 -0.12 -10.03
N MET A 73 0.27 0.86 -9.27
CA MET A 73 -0.63 1.82 -8.65
C MET A 73 0.15 3.09 -8.34
N ARG A 74 -0.58 4.17 -8.14
CA ARG A 74 0.00 5.41 -7.65
C ARG A 74 -0.31 5.48 -6.16
N VAL A 75 0.70 5.83 -5.37
CA VAL A 75 0.56 5.95 -3.93
C VAL A 75 0.74 7.42 -3.57
N ALA A 76 -0.15 7.96 -2.78
CA ALA A 76 -0.12 9.38 -2.42
C ALA A 76 -0.33 9.60 -0.93
N ALA A 77 0.48 10.48 -0.35
CA ALA A 77 0.36 10.88 1.05
C ALA A 77 0.76 12.34 1.16
N ARG A 78 -0.16 13.18 1.63
CA ARG A 78 0.12 14.58 1.94
C ARG A 78 0.86 15.35 0.84
N GLY A 79 0.40 15.21 -0.37
CA GLY A 79 0.98 15.96 -1.47
C GLY A 79 2.19 15.32 -2.13
N ALA A 80 2.72 14.25 -1.58
CA ALA A 80 3.78 13.50 -2.22
C ALA A 80 3.18 12.25 -2.83
N ASP A 81 3.60 11.88 -4.04
CA ASP A 81 3.08 10.67 -4.65
C ASP A 81 4.12 10.02 -5.54
N GLY A 82 3.84 8.82 -5.95
CA GLY A 82 4.73 8.09 -6.85
C GLY A 82 4.04 6.85 -7.38
N GLU A 83 4.47 6.42 -8.55
CA GLU A 83 3.93 5.21 -9.14
C GLU A 83 4.82 4.04 -8.77
N VAL A 84 4.23 2.92 -8.38
CA VAL A 84 4.97 1.74 -7.97
C VAL A 84 4.37 0.52 -8.63
N LYS A 85 5.20 -0.47 -8.84
CA LYS A 85 4.74 -1.78 -9.27
C LYS A 85 4.45 -2.60 -8.03
N VAL A 86 3.44 -3.44 -8.12
CA VAL A 86 3.02 -4.23 -6.98
C VAL A 86 3.05 -5.70 -7.30
N VAL A 87 3.26 -6.50 -6.26
CA VAL A 87 3.29 -7.94 -6.36
C VAL A 87 2.25 -8.50 -5.39
N PRO A 88 1.14 -9.01 -5.91
CA PRO A 88 0.19 -9.69 -5.04
C PRO A 88 0.71 -11.08 -4.71
N PHE A 89 0.39 -11.57 -3.55
CA PHE A 89 0.78 -12.92 -3.19
C PHE A 89 -0.28 -13.58 -2.31
N THR A 90 -0.32 -14.90 -2.38
CA THR A 90 -1.34 -15.69 -1.70
C THR A 90 -0.74 -16.72 -0.75
N ASP A 91 0.58 -16.78 -0.64
CA ASP A 91 1.23 -17.73 0.26
C ASP A 91 0.78 -17.49 1.70
N ALA A 92 0.22 -18.49 2.33
CA ALA A 92 -0.40 -18.33 3.65
C ALA A 92 0.57 -17.79 4.71
N ALA A 93 1.80 -18.26 4.70
CA ALA A 93 2.78 -17.80 5.69
C ALA A 93 3.14 -16.33 5.49
N ARG A 94 3.30 -15.91 4.24
CA ARG A 94 3.62 -14.52 3.93
C ARG A 94 2.44 -13.59 4.23
N VAL A 95 1.24 -14.03 3.87
CA VAL A 95 0.04 -13.24 4.16
C VAL A 95 -0.10 -13.09 5.68
N SER A 96 0.09 -14.17 6.43
CA SER A 96 0.01 -14.12 7.88
C SER A 96 1.02 -13.14 8.47
N SER A 97 2.22 -13.11 7.92
CA SER A 97 3.24 -12.17 8.36
C SER A 97 2.78 -10.72 8.17
N VAL A 98 2.16 -10.42 7.03
CA VAL A 98 1.64 -9.08 6.77
C VAL A 98 0.50 -8.74 7.73
N VAL A 99 -0.39 -9.70 7.98
CA VAL A 99 -1.49 -9.48 8.93
C VAL A 99 -0.94 -9.11 10.31
N GLU A 100 0.11 -9.80 10.75
CA GLU A 100 0.71 -9.49 12.05
C GLU A 100 1.33 -8.09 12.07
N LYS A 101 1.90 -7.63 10.96
CA LYS A 101 2.41 -6.27 10.88
C LYS A 101 1.29 -5.25 11.02
N PHE A 102 0.14 -5.54 10.43
CA PHE A 102 -1.03 -4.66 10.56
C PHE A 102 -1.56 -4.67 11.99
N ARG A 103 -1.59 -5.84 12.64
CA ARG A 103 -2.02 -5.91 14.02
C ARG A 103 -1.10 -5.12 14.95
N ALA A 104 0.19 -5.18 14.68
CA ALA A 104 1.15 -4.44 15.48
C ALA A 104 0.97 -2.94 15.33
N LYS A 105 0.64 -2.47 14.13
CA LYS A 105 0.50 -1.03 13.87
C LYS A 105 -0.85 -0.48 14.29
N TYR A 106 -1.93 -1.18 13.97
CA TYR A 106 -3.29 -0.66 14.15
C TYR A 106 -4.04 -1.29 15.31
N GLY A 107 -3.53 -2.39 15.86
CA GLY A 107 -4.20 -3.11 16.93
C GLY A 107 -5.01 -4.27 16.41
N ALA A 108 -4.95 -5.40 17.11
CA ALA A 108 -5.65 -6.61 16.69
C ALA A 108 -7.15 -6.40 16.60
N SER A 109 -7.70 -5.59 17.51
CA SER A 109 -9.13 -5.33 17.56
C SER A 109 -9.61 -4.60 16.31
N ASP A 110 -8.88 -3.55 15.90
CA ASP A 110 -9.25 -2.78 14.72
C ASP A 110 -9.08 -3.59 13.44
N VAL A 111 -8.02 -4.38 13.37
CA VAL A 111 -7.80 -5.24 12.20
C VAL A 111 -8.96 -6.23 12.08
N LYS A 112 -9.35 -6.85 13.18
CA LYS A 112 -10.45 -7.79 13.17
C LYS A 112 -11.76 -7.11 12.77
N LYS A 113 -11.96 -5.85 13.21
CA LYS A 113 -13.19 -5.13 12.95
C LYS A 113 -13.34 -4.75 11.47
N TYR A 114 -12.25 -4.31 10.83
CA TYR A 114 -12.35 -3.76 9.49
C TYR A 114 -11.94 -4.71 8.37
N TYR A 115 -11.27 -5.81 8.68
CA TYR A 115 -10.82 -6.76 7.67
C TYR A 115 -11.57 -8.08 7.84
N SER A 116 -12.20 -8.53 6.76
CA SER A 116 -13.06 -9.72 6.84
C SER A 116 -12.43 -10.99 6.28
N LYS A 117 -11.31 -10.87 5.56
CA LYS A 117 -10.72 -12.04 4.92
C LYS A 117 -9.22 -11.82 4.73
N PHE A 118 -8.41 -12.81 5.08
CA PHE A 118 -6.96 -12.70 5.08
C PHE A 118 -6.31 -13.76 4.20
N ASP A 119 -6.68 -13.78 2.93
CA ASP A 119 -6.16 -14.79 2.01
C ASP A 119 -5.14 -14.26 1.03
N VAL A 120 -4.97 -12.94 0.92
CA VAL A 120 -4.01 -12.35 -0.01
C VAL A 120 -3.42 -11.08 0.59
N ALA A 121 -2.28 -10.68 0.07
CA ALA A 121 -1.67 -9.41 0.43
C ALA A 121 -0.93 -8.86 -0.78
N VAL A 122 -0.52 -7.61 -0.73
CA VAL A 122 0.15 -6.95 -1.84
C VAL A 122 1.39 -6.24 -1.33
N LEU A 123 2.48 -6.36 -2.08
CA LEU A 123 3.75 -5.72 -1.74
C LEU A 123 4.16 -4.76 -2.84
N ALA A 124 4.60 -3.57 -2.47
CA ALA A 124 5.20 -2.62 -3.39
C ALA A 124 6.61 -2.31 -2.89
N GLN A 125 7.56 -2.39 -3.80
CA GLN A 125 8.94 -2.09 -3.47
C GLN A 125 9.18 -0.62 -3.73
N MET A 126 9.53 0.11 -2.68
CA MET A 126 9.66 1.55 -2.75
C MET A 126 11.12 1.95 -2.86
N GLN A 127 11.74 1.65 -3.95
CA GLN A 127 13.15 2.02 -4.08
C GLN A 127 13.37 3.25 -4.87
#